data_044fcb6cd23bef23163ae344561f3f37
#
_entry.id   044fcb6cd23bef23163ae344561f3f37
#
_cell.length_a   1.000
_cell.length_b   1.000
_cell.length_c   1.000
_cell.angle_alpha   90.00
_cell.angle_beta   90.00
_cell.angle_gamma   90.00
#
_symmetry.space_group_name_H-M   'P 1'
#
loop_
_entity.id
_entity.type
_entity.pdbx_description
1 polymer ?
#
loop_
_entity_poly.entity_id
_entity_poly.type
_entity_poly.pdbx_seq_one_letter_code
_entity_poly.pdbx_strand_id
1 'polypeptide(L)'
;VLFRSVMNEGRIQQIGTPQDIYNEPKNAFVADFIGESNIIDGIMHEDRVVGMYGKKFPCLDGGFQPNEPVDVVIRPEDIDIVPVEQGQLTGTVTEVTFKGMHYDIIVDFKGFKWLIQTTDFSPVGARIGVKIDPDGFHIMKKSRYSGMFGDYSSYSSEYDELNEGPEEGNEDEE
;
A
#
# COMPACT_ATOMS: atom_id res chain seq x y z
N VAL A 1 2.72 12.95 27.16
CA VAL A 1 2.69 12.31 25.82
C VAL A 1 2.23 10.88 25.99
N LEU A 2 1.14 10.47 25.29
CA LEU A 2 0.60 9.11 25.34
C LEU A 2 1.33 8.26 24.30
N PHE A 3 2.05 7.25 24.74
CA PHE A 3 2.62 6.22 23.88
C PHE A 3 1.60 5.11 23.65
N ARG A 4 1.63 4.53 22.45
CA ARG A 4 0.86 3.35 22.08
C ARG A 4 1.79 2.25 21.59
N SER A 5 1.36 1.01 21.79
CA SER A 5 2.06 -0.18 21.27
C SER A 5 1.19 -0.84 20.24
N VAL A 6 1.73 -1.07 19.05
CA VAL A 6 1.14 -1.94 18.05
C VAL A 6 1.67 -3.34 18.28
N MET A 7 0.77 -4.30 18.44
CA MET A 7 1.12 -5.71 18.71
C MET A 7 0.53 -6.61 17.63
N ASN A 8 1.25 -7.67 17.31
CA ASN A 8 0.77 -8.75 16.46
C ASN A 8 1.31 -10.08 16.97
N GLU A 9 0.44 -11.10 17.06
CA GLU A 9 0.78 -12.45 17.54
C GLU A 9 1.60 -12.46 18.84
N GLY A 10 1.21 -11.60 19.81
CA GLY A 10 1.89 -11.48 21.10
C GLY A 10 3.25 -10.77 21.07
N ARG A 11 3.66 -10.21 19.93
CA ARG A 11 4.92 -9.46 19.77
C ARG A 11 4.65 -7.99 19.52
N ILE A 12 5.43 -7.13 20.20
CA ILE A 12 5.40 -5.70 19.95
C ILE A 12 6.05 -5.42 18.59
N GLN A 13 5.30 -4.77 17.70
CA GLN A 13 5.76 -4.35 16.38
C GLN A 13 6.36 -2.95 16.42
N GLN A 14 5.69 -2.04 17.13
CA GLN A 14 6.16 -0.66 17.29
C GLN A 14 5.60 -0.04 18.58
N ILE A 15 6.38 0.85 19.19
CA ILE A 15 5.95 1.74 20.28
C ILE A 15 6.27 3.17 19.88
N GLY A 16 5.32 4.08 20.05
CA GLY A 16 5.50 5.49 19.74
C GLY A 16 4.23 6.31 20.04
N THR A 17 4.27 7.58 19.73
CA THR A 17 3.06 8.40 19.71
C THR A 17 2.17 7.98 18.54
N PRO A 18 0.84 8.23 18.58
CA PRO A 18 -0.02 7.94 17.44
C PRO A 18 0.47 8.54 16.13
N GLN A 19 1.02 9.74 16.19
CA GLN A 19 1.53 10.46 15.04
C GLN A 19 2.83 9.83 14.50
N ASP A 20 3.76 9.43 15.38
CA ASP A 20 4.98 8.73 14.94
C ASP A 20 4.67 7.39 14.29
N ILE A 21 3.72 6.62 14.87
CA ILE A 21 3.31 5.32 14.35
C ILE A 21 2.66 5.46 12.97
N TYR A 22 1.88 6.53 12.75
CA TYR A 22 1.25 6.79 11.47
C TYR A 22 2.24 7.28 10.41
N ASN A 23 3.09 8.26 10.76
CA ASN A 23 4.00 8.90 9.81
C ASN A 23 5.24 8.05 9.50
N GLU A 24 5.73 7.31 10.50
CA GLU A 24 6.95 6.50 10.40
C GLU A 24 6.72 5.05 10.85
N PRO A 25 5.85 4.29 10.17
CA PRO A 25 5.62 2.89 10.50
C PRO A 25 6.89 2.07 10.26
N LYS A 26 7.21 1.15 11.19
CA LYS A 26 8.45 0.36 11.14
C LYS A 26 8.42 -0.80 10.16
N ASN A 27 7.23 -1.25 9.77
CA ASN A 27 7.04 -2.33 8.81
C ASN A 27 5.66 -2.24 8.14
N ALA A 28 5.47 -3.02 7.09
CA ALA A 28 4.24 -3.06 6.31
C ALA A 28 2.99 -3.38 7.16
N PHE A 29 3.11 -4.29 8.14
CA PHE A 29 2.01 -4.61 9.04
C PHE A 29 1.55 -3.38 9.84
N VAL A 30 2.48 -2.63 10.43
CA VAL A 30 2.13 -1.41 11.19
C VAL A 30 1.50 -0.37 10.29
N ALA A 31 2.04 -0.20 9.08
CA ALA A 31 1.51 0.76 8.09
C ALA A 31 0.05 0.47 7.75
N ASP A 32 -0.27 -0.78 7.46
CA ASP A 32 -1.62 -1.21 7.10
C ASP A 32 -2.57 -1.25 8.30
N PHE A 33 -2.08 -1.69 9.46
CA PHE A 33 -2.88 -1.76 10.68
C PHE A 33 -3.37 -0.38 11.17
N ILE A 34 -2.55 0.66 10.99
CA ILE A 34 -2.88 2.03 11.48
C ILE A 34 -3.75 2.80 10.50
N GLY A 35 -3.66 2.51 9.22
CA GLY A 35 -4.43 3.16 8.18
C GLY A 35 -4.24 2.47 6.85
N GLU A 36 -5.29 2.47 6.04
CA GLU A 36 -5.26 1.88 4.71
C GLU A 36 -4.00 2.31 3.93
N SER A 37 -3.35 1.34 3.29
CA SER A 37 -2.11 1.58 2.57
C SER A 37 -2.03 0.69 1.34
N ASN A 38 -1.48 1.24 0.28
CA ASN A 38 -1.06 0.43 -0.86
C ASN A 38 0.35 -0.09 -0.56
N ILE A 39 0.52 -1.40 -0.51
CA ILE A 39 1.82 -2.04 -0.23
C ILE A 39 2.23 -2.81 -1.46
N ILE A 40 3.38 -2.44 -2.01
CA ILE A 40 3.87 -2.93 -3.29
C ILE A 40 5.28 -3.51 -3.11
N ASP A 41 5.55 -4.62 -3.80
CA ASP A 41 6.90 -5.16 -3.90
C ASP A 41 7.78 -4.25 -4.74
N GLY A 42 8.92 -3.85 -4.17
CA GLY A 42 9.90 -3.00 -4.83
C GLY A 42 11.32 -3.53 -4.70
N ILE A 43 12.21 -2.96 -5.48
CA ILE A 43 13.65 -3.22 -5.43
C ILE A 43 14.37 -1.87 -5.43
N MET A 44 15.24 -1.65 -4.45
CA MET A 44 16.11 -0.48 -4.48
C MET A 44 17.16 -0.63 -5.58
N HIS A 45 17.19 0.29 -6.53
CA HIS A 45 18.20 0.28 -7.59
C HIS A 45 19.49 0.94 -7.14
N GLU A 46 19.35 2.09 -6.53
CA GLU A 46 20.42 2.93 -5.99
C GLU A 46 19.87 3.73 -4.81
N ASP A 47 20.70 4.46 -4.11
CA ASP A 47 20.24 5.27 -2.97
C ASP A 47 19.10 6.21 -3.40
N ARG A 48 17.97 6.15 -2.69
CA ARG A 48 16.76 6.95 -2.93
C ARG A 48 16.10 6.77 -4.32
N VAL A 49 16.30 5.61 -4.95
CA VAL A 49 15.58 5.24 -6.17
C VAL A 49 15.05 3.83 -6.05
N VAL A 50 13.73 3.70 -5.99
CA VAL A 50 13.03 2.43 -5.93
C VAL A 50 12.44 2.07 -7.29
N GLY A 51 12.53 0.79 -7.64
CA GLY A 51 11.90 0.20 -8.82
C GLY A 51 10.65 -0.56 -8.44
N MET A 52 9.56 -0.29 -9.13
CA MET A 52 8.31 -1.08 -9.09
C MET A 52 7.63 -1.02 -10.45
N TYR A 53 6.92 -2.10 -10.82
CA TYR A 53 6.24 -2.23 -12.13
C TYR A 53 7.14 -1.95 -13.35
N GLY A 54 8.45 -2.25 -13.25
CA GLY A 54 9.42 -2.02 -14.31
C GLY A 54 9.82 -0.54 -14.53
N LYS A 55 9.43 0.35 -13.62
CA LYS A 55 9.78 1.78 -13.63
C LYS A 55 10.58 2.15 -12.37
N LYS A 56 11.33 3.26 -12.47
CA LYS A 56 12.10 3.82 -11.37
C LYS A 56 11.44 5.07 -10.82
N PHE A 57 11.39 5.17 -9.50
CA PHE A 57 10.78 6.28 -8.78
C PHE A 57 11.77 6.86 -7.78
N PRO A 58 11.97 8.18 -7.75
CA PRO A 58 12.73 8.82 -6.70
C PRO A 58 11.94 8.75 -5.38
N CYS A 59 12.63 8.48 -4.27
CA CYS A 59 12.06 8.49 -2.92
C CYS A 59 13.00 9.22 -1.95
N LEU A 60 12.52 9.56 -0.76
CA LEU A 60 13.35 10.24 0.25
C LEU A 60 14.12 9.25 1.12
N ASP A 61 13.60 8.04 1.29
CA ASP A 61 14.22 7.02 2.11
C ASP A 61 15.49 6.47 1.47
N GLY A 62 16.51 6.32 2.29
CA GLY A 62 17.82 5.83 1.88
C GLY A 62 18.40 4.82 2.86
N GLY A 63 19.64 4.41 2.62
CA GLY A 63 20.35 3.47 3.48
C GLY A 63 20.08 2.00 3.17
N PHE A 64 19.49 1.71 2.02
CA PHE A 64 19.29 0.36 1.49
C PHE A 64 20.45 -0.03 0.57
N GLN A 65 20.70 -1.34 0.47
CA GLN A 65 21.70 -1.85 -0.45
C GLN A 65 21.17 -1.83 -1.90
N PRO A 66 22.05 -1.67 -2.91
CA PRO A 66 21.65 -1.84 -4.31
C PRO A 66 21.04 -3.22 -4.55
N ASN A 67 19.91 -3.27 -5.26
CA ASN A 67 19.09 -4.46 -5.52
C ASN A 67 18.48 -5.12 -4.27
N GLU A 68 18.41 -4.39 -3.15
CA GLU A 68 17.71 -4.88 -1.95
C GLU A 68 16.20 -4.92 -2.21
N PRO A 69 15.53 -6.08 -1.97
CA PRO A 69 14.08 -6.17 -1.99
C PRO A 69 13.48 -5.37 -0.84
N VAL A 70 12.44 -4.59 -1.12
CA VAL A 70 11.80 -3.70 -0.15
C VAL A 70 10.28 -3.78 -0.26
N ASP A 71 9.61 -3.33 0.79
CA ASP A 71 8.18 -2.99 0.74
C ASP A 71 8.05 -1.49 0.48
N VAL A 72 7.30 -1.15 -0.56
CA VAL A 72 6.94 0.23 -0.88
C VAL A 72 5.54 0.49 -0.36
N VAL A 73 5.41 1.34 0.63
CA VAL A 73 4.14 1.73 1.22
C VAL A 73 3.75 3.11 0.72
N ILE A 74 2.54 3.23 0.17
CA ILE A 74 2.01 4.47 -0.38
C ILE A 74 0.65 4.71 0.25
N ARG A 75 0.46 5.87 0.88
CA ARG A 75 -0.83 6.25 1.44
C ARG A 75 -1.82 6.61 0.32
N PRO A 76 -3.10 6.22 0.45
CA PRO A 76 -4.10 6.55 -0.56
C PRO A 76 -4.26 8.05 -0.83
N GLU A 77 -4.06 8.88 0.18
CA GLU A 77 -4.14 10.34 0.11
C GLU A 77 -2.91 11.01 -0.53
N ASP A 78 -1.78 10.29 -0.67
CA ASP A 78 -0.55 10.81 -1.27
C ASP A 78 -0.48 10.53 -2.79
N ILE A 79 -1.57 10.01 -3.35
CA ILE A 79 -1.66 9.67 -4.77
C ILE A 79 -2.52 10.71 -5.50
N ASP A 80 -1.91 11.48 -6.36
CA ASP A 80 -2.60 12.45 -7.22
C ASP A 80 -3.11 11.79 -8.49
N ILE A 81 -4.39 12.04 -8.81
CA ILE A 81 -4.96 11.69 -10.12
C ILE A 81 -4.64 12.81 -11.10
N VAL A 82 -4.01 12.44 -12.21
CA VAL A 82 -3.59 13.36 -13.26
C VAL A 82 -4.02 12.83 -14.64
N PRO A 83 -3.98 13.68 -15.69
CA PRO A 83 -4.14 13.19 -17.06
C PRO A 83 -3.12 12.09 -17.37
N VAL A 84 -3.52 11.12 -18.22
CA VAL A 84 -2.70 9.94 -18.58
C VAL A 84 -1.28 10.32 -19.01
N GLU A 85 -1.15 11.43 -19.74
CA GLU A 85 0.12 11.91 -20.30
C GLU A 85 1.09 12.46 -19.25
N GLN A 86 0.56 12.81 -18.07
CA GLN A 86 1.31 13.37 -16.94
C GLN A 86 1.58 12.33 -15.86
N GLY A 87 0.94 11.15 -15.95
CA GLY A 87 1.04 10.11 -14.95
C GLY A 87 2.37 9.35 -14.98
N GLN A 88 2.89 9.06 -13.82
CA GLN A 88 4.00 8.11 -13.65
C GLN A 88 3.54 6.68 -13.96
N LEU A 89 2.31 6.34 -13.56
CA LEU A 89 1.62 5.09 -13.90
C LEU A 89 0.27 5.43 -14.50
N THR A 90 -0.30 4.48 -15.26
CA THR A 90 -1.62 4.61 -15.87
C THR A 90 -2.46 3.39 -15.51
N GLY A 91 -3.65 3.63 -15.00
CA GLY A 91 -4.59 2.58 -14.60
C GLY A 91 -6.02 2.88 -15.06
N THR A 92 -6.90 1.93 -14.76
CA THR A 92 -8.34 2.04 -15.05
C THR A 92 -9.11 2.03 -13.74
N VAL A 93 -10.01 2.98 -13.56
CA VAL A 93 -10.90 3.04 -12.39
C VAL A 93 -11.87 1.87 -12.43
N THR A 94 -11.89 1.05 -11.38
CA THR A 94 -12.77 -0.12 -11.26
C THR A 94 -13.91 0.09 -10.28
N GLU A 95 -13.71 0.93 -9.26
CA GLU A 95 -14.71 1.23 -8.24
C GLU A 95 -14.57 2.66 -7.75
N VAL A 96 -15.69 3.27 -7.37
CA VAL A 96 -15.74 4.62 -6.78
C VAL A 96 -16.78 4.64 -5.67
N THR A 97 -16.34 4.99 -4.46
CA THR A 97 -17.21 5.10 -3.28
C THR A 97 -17.12 6.49 -2.68
N PHE A 98 -18.24 7.17 -2.53
CA PHE A 98 -18.27 8.47 -1.85
C PHE A 98 -18.34 8.31 -0.34
N LYS A 99 -17.40 8.90 0.37
CA LYS A 99 -17.25 8.85 1.84
C LYS A 99 -17.69 10.12 2.57
N GLY A 100 -18.40 11.01 1.89
CA GLY A 100 -18.92 12.26 2.45
C GLY A 100 -17.98 13.46 2.27
N MET A 101 -16.69 13.33 2.46
CA MET A 101 -15.68 14.39 2.26
C MET A 101 -14.73 14.11 1.11
N HIS A 102 -14.53 12.84 0.78
CA HIS A 102 -13.64 12.37 -0.29
C HIS A 102 -14.27 11.17 -1.00
N TYR A 103 -13.65 10.75 -2.08
CA TYR A 103 -13.93 9.51 -2.78
C TYR A 103 -12.81 8.51 -2.49
N ASP A 104 -13.20 7.26 -2.22
CA ASP A 104 -12.33 6.12 -2.33
C ASP A 104 -12.45 5.58 -3.76
N ILE A 105 -11.34 5.56 -4.47
CA ILE A 105 -11.27 5.14 -5.87
C ILE A 105 -10.33 3.94 -5.96
N ILE A 106 -10.85 2.81 -6.45
CA ILE A 106 -10.02 1.65 -6.74
C ILE A 106 -9.58 1.70 -8.20
N VAL A 107 -8.27 1.61 -8.40
CA VAL A 107 -7.65 1.68 -9.73
C VAL A 107 -6.87 0.41 -10.00
N ASP A 108 -7.13 -0.21 -11.14
CA ASP A 108 -6.40 -1.37 -11.63
C ASP A 108 -5.18 -0.95 -12.45
N PHE A 109 -3.99 -1.35 -12.00
CA PHE A 109 -2.71 -1.21 -12.69
C PHE A 109 -2.25 -2.58 -13.20
N LYS A 110 -2.82 -3.07 -14.30
CA LYS A 110 -2.48 -4.36 -14.93
C LYS A 110 -2.66 -5.57 -14.00
N GLY A 111 -3.75 -5.60 -13.24
CA GLY A 111 -4.07 -6.66 -12.30
C GLY A 111 -3.78 -6.33 -10.84
N PHE A 112 -3.05 -5.24 -10.57
CA PHE A 112 -2.81 -4.76 -9.20
C PHE A 112 -3.78 -3.62 -8.88
N LYS A 113 -4.51 -3.76 -7.78
CA LYS A 113 -5.50 -2.77 -7.35
C LYS A 113 -4.91 -1.85 -6.29
N TRP A 114 -5.05 -0.55 -6.50
CA TRP A 114 -4.69 0.47 -5.54
C TRP A 114 -5.91 1.25 -5.09
N LEU A 115 -5.93 1.62 -3.82
CA LEU A 115 -6.86 2.59 -3.27
C LEU A 115 -6.27 3.99 -3.42
N ILE A 116 -7.08 4.93 -3.91
CA ILE A 116 -6.78 6.37 -3.95
C ILE A 116 -7.87 7.10 -3.19
N GLN A 117 -7.48 8.01 -2.29
CA GLN A 117 -8.38 8.91 -1.59
C GLN A 117 -8.22 10.32 -2.12
N THR A 118 -9.27 10.85 -2.73
CA THR A 118 -9.25 12.16 -3.39
C THR A 118 -10.58 12.88 -3.27
N THR A 119 -10.55 14.20 -3.35
CA THR A 119 -11.76 15.03 -3.48
C THR A 119 -12.29 15.11 -4.90
N ASP A 120 -11.51 14.68 -5.89
CA ASP A 120 -11.85 14.73 -7.30
C ASP A 120 -12.56 13.47 -7.75
N PHE A 121 -13.68 13.62 -8.44
CA PHE A 121 -14.45 12.50 -8.97
C PHE A 121 -13.83 11.97 -10.27
N SER A 122 -13.67 10.65 -10.35
CA SER A 122 -13.30 9.94 -11.58
C SER A 122 -14.25 8.76 -11.79
N PRO A 123 -14.99 8.68 -12.93
CA PRO A 123 -15.99 7.64 -13.12
C PRO A 123 -15.36 6.25 -13.33
N VAL A 124 -16.09 5.21 -12.95
CA VAL A 124 -15.72 3.82 -13.26
C VAL A 124 -15.51 3.65 -14.76
N GLY A 125 -14.44 2.94 -15.13
CA GLY A 125 -14.02 2.75 -16.52
C GLY A 125 -13.12 3.87 -17.07
N ALA A 126 -12.95 4.98 -16.33
CA ALA A 126 -12.03 6.03 -16.74
C ALA A 126 -10.58 5.54 -16.70
N ARG A 127 -9.82 5.91 -17.73
CA ARG A 127 -8.37 5.72 -17.75
C ARG A 127 -7.70 6.95 -17.19
N ILE A 128 -6.93 6.79 -16.14
CA ILE A 128 -6.27 7.88 -15.42
C ILE A 128 -4.76 7.67 -15.32
N GLY A 129 -4.03 8.75 -15.19
CA GLY A 129 -2.66 8.76 -14.74
C GLY A 129 -2.61 8.96 -13.22
N VAL A 130 -1.58 8.44 -12.58
CA VAL A 130 -1.29 8.75 -11.18
C VAL A 130 0.11 9.32 -11.05
N LYS A 131 0.23 10.25 -10.12
CA LYS A 131 1.49 10.87 -9.74
C LYS A 131 1.65 10.79 -8.23
N ILE A 132 2.85 10.49 -7.79
CA ILE A 132 3.22 10.42 -6.38
C ILE A 132 4.50 11.22 -6.23
N ASP A 133 4.52 12.13 -5.28
CA ASP A 133 5.74 12.88 -4.98
C ASP A 133 6.75 12.01 -4.20
N PRO A 134 8.05 12.31 -4.24
CA PRO A 134 9.08 11.46 -3.63
C PRO A 134 8.91 11.20 -2.13
N ASP A 135 8.24 12.06 -1.39
CA ASP A 135 7.91 11.92 0.02
C ASP A 135 6.69 11.02 0.29
N GLY A 136 5.87 10.75 -0.73
CA GLY A 136 4.77 9.80 -0.65
C GLY A 136 5.19 8.33 -0.74
N PHE A 137 6.45 8.04 -1.07
CA PHE A 137 7.01 6.69 -1.06
C PHE A 137 7.69 6.39 0.26
N HIS A 138 7.12 5.52 1.08
CA HIS A 138 7.72 5.04 2.32
C HIS A 138 8.35 3.68 2.07
N ILE A 139 9.69 3.62 2.10
CA ILE A 139 10.44 2.40 1.80
C ILE A 139 10.76 1.64 3.08
N MET A 140 10.39 0.39 3.14
CA MET A 140 10.58 -0.48 4.29
C MET A 140 11.33 -1.74 3.91
N LYS A 141 12.13 -2.27 4.84
CA LYS A 141 12.73 -3.59 4.66
C LYS A 141 11.66 -4.64 4.51
N LYS A 142 11.90 -5.60 3.61
CA LYS A 142 11.03 -6.77 3.48
C LYS A 142 10.80 -7.41 4.83
N SER A 143 9.53 -7.58 5.20
CA SER A 143 9.12 -8.26 6.41
C SER A 143 8.47 -9.62 6.07
N ARG A 144 8.21 -10.43 7.09
CA ARG A 144 7.43 -11.68 6.90
C ARG A 144 6.00 -11.44 6.40
N TYR A 145 5.52 -10.22 6.51
CA TYR A 145 4.19 -9.80 6.07
C TYR A 145 4.16 -9.37 4.61
N SER A 146 5.31 -9.07 4.01
CA SER A 146 5.37 -8.61 2.62
C SER A 146 4.88 -9.65 1.61
N GLY A 147 4.99 -10.94 1.94
CA GLY A 147 4.41 -12.01 1.12
C GLY A 147 2.89 -12.18 1.30
N MET A 148 2.32 -11.66 2.39
CA MET A 148 0.87 -11.69 2.63
C MET A 148 0.17 -10.48 2.03
N PHE A 149 0.88 -9.35 2.00
CA PHE A 149 0.35 -8.11 1.45
C PHE A 149 0.89 -7.84 0.04
N GLY A 150 2.08 -8.31 -0.31
CA GLY A 150 2.74 -8.28 -1.61
C GLY A 150 2.37 -7.07 -2.46
N ASP A 151 2.09 -7.32 -3.73
CA ASP A 151 1.47 -6.34 -4.62
C ASP A 151 -0.04 -6.18 -4.35
N TYR A 152 -0.51 -6.67 -3.20
CA TYR A 152 -1.90 -6.62 -2.79
C TYR A 152 -2.07 -5.48 -1.80
N SER A 153 -2.88 -4.51 -2.16
CA SER A 153 -3.51 -3.65 -1.17
C SER A 153 -4.59 -4.47 -0.46
N SER A 154 -5.00 -4.04 0.73
CA SER A 154 -6.16 -4.61 1.45
C SER A 154 -7.45 -4.68 0.61
N TYR A 155 -7.44 -4.11 -0.58
CA TYR A 155 -8.53 -4.08 -1.56
C TYR A 155 -8.33 -5.01 -2.75
N SER A 156 -7.27 -5.81 -2.80
CA SER A 156 -7.12 -6.83 -3.84
C SER A 156 -7.99 -8.04 -3.52
N SER A 157 -8.55 -8.68 -4.56
CA SER A 157 -9.33 -9.92 -4.39
C SER A 157 -8.53 -11.06 -3.74
N GLU A 158 -7.22 -11.01 -3.85
CA GLU A 158 -6.32 -12.01 -3.26
C GLU A 158 -6.07 -11.77 -1.77
N TYR A 159 -6.23 -10.53 -1.28
CA TYR A 159 -6.26 -10.25 0.15
C TYR A 159 -7.48 -10.88 0.82
N ASP A 160 -8.63 -10.84 0.17
CA ASP A 160 -9.86 -11.46 0.67
C ASP A 160 -9.72 -12.99 0.73
N GLU A 161 -9.09 -13.62 -0.27
CA GLU A 161 -8.79 -15.07 -0.29
C GLU A 161 -7.80 -15.48 0.83
N LEU A 162 -6.84 -14.62 1.19
CA LEU A 162 -5.90 -14.89 2.28
C LEU A 162 -6.52 -14.75 3.67
N ASN A 163 -7.59 -13.96 3.80
CA ASN A 163 -8.34 -13.77 5.04
C ASN A 163 -9.45 -14.81 5.23
N GLU A 164 -9.88 -15.50 4.20
CA GLU A 164 -10.71 -16.69 4.29
C GLU A 164 -9.78 -17.86 4.71
N GLY A 165 -9.63 -18.03 6.01
CA GLY A 165 -8.89 -19.17 6.58
C GLY A 165 -9.45 -20.50 6.04
N PRO A 166 -8.67 -21.60 6.09
CA PRO A 166 -9.12 -22.89 5.61
C PRO A 166 -10.46 -23.22 6.31
N GLU A 167 -11.49 -23.49 5.52
CA GLU A 167 -12.74 -24.01 6.02
C GLU A 167 -12.42 -25.20 6.94
N GLU A 168 -12.70 -25.08 8.23
CA GLU A 168 -12.67 -26.23 9.13
C GLU A 168 -13.69 -27.22 8.56
N GLY A 169 -13.18 -28.22 7.88
CA GLY A 169 -13.96 -29.33 7.42
C GLY A 169 -14.64 -29.96 8.63
N ASN A 170 -15.95 -29.82 8.73
CA ASN A 170 -16.76 -30.64 9.62
C ASN A 170 -16.57 -32.10 9.19
N GLU A 171 -15.65 -32.79 9.82
CA GLU A 171 -15.70 -34.25 9.89
C GLU A 171 -16.82 -34.60 10.88
N ASP A 172 -18.02 -34.73 10.35
CA ASP A 172 -19.10 -35.43 11.05
C ASP A 172 -18.70 -36.93 11.12
N GLU A 173 -18.29 -37.33 12.31
CA GLU A 173 -18.11 -38.74 12.65
C GLU A 173 -19.45 -39.47 12.56
N GLU A 174 -19.49 -40.56 11.82
CA GLU A 174 -20.42 -41.66 11.99
C GLU A 174 -20.04 -42.53 13.21
#